data_6801e0ab33681771a5eca4d9c569b468
#
_entry.id   6801e0ab33681771a5eca4d9c569b468
#
_cell.length_a   1.000
_cell.length_b   1.000
_cell.length_c   1.000
_cell.angle_alpha   90.00
_cell.angle_beta   90.00
_cell.angle_gamma   90.00
#
_symmetry.space_group_name_H-M   'P 1'
#
loop_
_entity.id
_entity.type
_entity.pdbx_description
1 polymer ?
#
loop_
_entity_poly.entity_id
_entity_poly.type
_entity_poly.pdbx_seq_one_letter_code
_entity_poly.pdbx_strand_id
1 'polypeptide(L)'
;YKRQAYTNHTIMAEALEKWPVDLFMRLLPRIYQIVQEINRRFLIEVEERYPNQYNKIRSMAILYEGQVRMANMAIVAGFSVNGVARLHTEILKKRELRDFYEMMPEKFNNKTNGITQRRFLLHGNPLLASWVTEKIGTDAWITDLPLIKGLEAYADDTKAQQEFMEIKYQNKLRLAKYIKEHNHIDVDPNSIFDVQVKRLHEYKRQLLNILHVIYLYNQIKANPEMDFYPTTFIFGAKAAAGYKRAKETIKLINSVADVVDNDPDIRGRIKVVFIENYRVSNAEIIFAASDVSEQISTASKEASGTGNMKFMLNGAVTLGTMDGANVEIVEEVGEENAFIFGMSSEEVMAYEANGGYHPEEIYRNDPDIHRILDQLVDGTFSHGDREMFREIYNSFLAPSYGRADQYFILKDFRSYAEARERVNKAYQDKARWAKMAMLNTANSGKFTSDRTIEEYVRDIWHLKKIDVELSVSYTHLTLPTILRV
;
A
#
# COMPACT_ATOMS: atom_id res chain seq x y z
N TYR A 1 27.42 -12.73 -14.78
CA TYR A 1 27.02 -12.45 -16.16
C TYR A 1 25.66 -13.04 -16.55
N LYS A 2 25.22 -14.15 -15.97
CA LYS A 2 24.00 -14.85 -16.39
C LYS A 2 22.82 -14.65 -15.43
N ARG A 3 22.85 -13.60 -14.60
CA ARG A 3 21.86 -13.38 -13.54
C ARG A 3 21.19 -12.02 -13.63
N GLN A 4 21.15 -11.46 -14.82
CA GLN A 4 20.45 -10.23 -15.10
C GLN A 4 18.96 -10.51 -15.16
N ALA A 5 18.24 -10.00 -14.17
CA ALA A 5 16.80 -10.06 -14.09
C ALA A 5 16.24 -8.66 -13.93
N TYR A 6 15.06 -8.44 -14.45
CA TYR A 6 14.31 -7.22 -14.27
C TYR A 6 13.10 -7.50 -13.38
N THR A 7 13.08 -6.87 -12.21
CA THR A 7 11.91 -6.89 -11.33
C THR A 7 11.13 -5.59 -11.53
N ASN A 8 9.91 -5.70 -12.02
CA ASN A 8 9.02 -4.54 -12.15
C ASN A 8 8.30 -4.29 -10.82
N HIS A 9 8.35 -3.05 -10.33
CA HIS A 9 7.70 -2.62 -9.08
C HIS A 9 6.53 -1.67 -9.30
N THR A 10 6.15 -1.39 -10.55
CA THR A 10 5.09 -0.43 -10.86
C THR A 10 4.41 -0.74 -12.17
N ILE A 11 3.13 -0.38 -12.26
CA ILE A 11 2.35 -0.34 -13.50
C ILE A 11 2.05 1.10 -13.93
N MET A 12 2.48 2.09 -13.14
CA MET A 12 2.28 3.50 -13.46
C MET A 12 3.31 3.94 -14.49
N ALA A 13 2.85 4.32 -15.69
CA ALA A 13 3.72 4.68 -16.81
C ALA A 13 4.66 5.85 -16.51
N GLU A 14 4.24 6.81 -15.67
CA GLU A 14 5.05 7.93 -15.23
C GLU A 14 6.23 7.53 -14.31
N ALA A 15 6.15 6.36 -13.68
CA ALA A 15 7.21 5.84 -12.83
C ALA A 15 8.24 4.99 -13.60
N LEU A 16 8.00 4.72 -14.90
CA LEU A 16 8.97 4.04 -15.75
C LEU A 16 10.02 5.05 -16.24
N GLU A 17 11.26 4.82 -15.85
CA GLU A 17 12.37 5.74 -16.10
C GLU A 17 12.70 5.87 -17.60
N LYS A 18 12.78 7.11 -18.06
CA LYS A 18 13.19 7.46 -19.43
C LYS A 18 14.25 8.54 -19.37
N TRP A 19 15.28 8.42 -20.23
CA TRP A 19 16.35 9.39 -20.32
C TRP A 19 16.36 10.04 -21.71
N PRO A 20 16.51 11.37 -21.82
CA PRO A 20 16.77 11.99 -23.12
C PRO A 20 18.02 11.41 -23.77
N VAL A 21 17.91 11.04 -25.04
CA VAL A 21 19.03 10.41 -25.81
C VAL A 21 20.27 11.29 -25.84
N ASP A 22 20.11 12.59 -26.00
CA ASP A 22 21.21 13.55 -26.04
C ASP A 22 21.99 13.60 -24.71
N LEU A 23 21.27 13.57 -23.58
CA LEU A 23 21.87 13.49 -22.26
C LEU A 23 22.60 12.16 -22.05
N PHE A 24 21.96 11.05 -22.40
CA PHE A 24 22.55 9.72 -22.26
C PHE A 24 23.80 9.54 -23.12
N MET A 25 23.73 9.99 -24.38
CA MET A 25 24.85 9.95 -25.33
C MET A 25 26.02 10.80 -24.87
N ARG A 26 25.76 12.00 -24.31
CA ARG A 26 26.80 12.90 -23.81
C ARG A 26 27.51 12.34 -22.58
N LEU A 27 26.79 11.74 -21.66
CA LEU A 27 27.33 11.21 -20.39
C LEU A 27 27.96 9.83 -20.57
N LEU A 28 27.40 8.99 -21.43
CA LEU A 28 27.72 7.57 -21.58
C LEU A 28 27.88 7.19 -23.08
N PRO A 29 28.79 7.84 -23.85
CA PRO A 29 28.86 7.71 -25.31
C PRO A 29 29.11 6.28 -25.77
N ARG A 30 29.98 5.53 -25.09
CA ARG A 30 30.27 4.13 -25.43
C ARG A 30 29.09 3.21 -25.13
N ILE A 31 28.43 3.40 -23.99
CA ILE A 31 27.24 2.63 -23.61
C ILE A 31 26.10 2.91 -24.59
N TYR A 32 25.91 4.17 -24.98
CA TYR A 32 24.92 4.53 -26.00
C TYR A 32 25.10 3.78 -27.30
N GLN A 33 26.32 3.69 -27.82
CA GLN A 33 26.63 2.91 -29.04
C GLN A 33 26.23 1.43 -28.87
N ILE A 34 26.50 0.85 -27.71
CA ILE A 34 26.12 -0.52 -27.41
C ILE A 34 24.59 -0.67 -27.38
N VAL A 35 23.89 0.27 -26.72
CA VAL A 35 22.43 0.27 -26.65
C VAL A 35 21.79 0.45 -28.03
N GLN A 36 22.36 1.32 -28.89
CA GLN A 36 21.92 1.47 -30.27
C GLN A 36 21.97 0.12 -31.03
N GLU A 37 23.10 -0.57 -30.93
CA GLU A 37 23.28 -1.84 -31.64
C GLU A 37 22.36 -2.95 -31.07
N ILE A 38 22.17 -3.01 -29.75
CA ILE A 38 21.20 -3.92 -29.14
C ILE A 38 19.80 -3.60 -29.64
N ASN A 39 19.38 -2.34 -29.61
CA ASN A 39 18.07 -1.93 -30.11
C ASN A 39 17.87 -2.27 -31.57
N ARG A 40 18.87 -2.02 -32.43
CA ARG A 40 18.80 -2.35 -33.87
C ARG A 40 18.59 -3.84 -34.09
N ARG A 41 19.38 -4.71 -33.45
CA ARG A 41 19.24 -6.17 -33.57
C ARG A 41 17.88 -6.65 -33.09
N PHE A 42 17.49 -6.18 -31.92
CA PHE A 42 16.21 -6.57 -31.33
C PHE A 42 15.01 -6.16 -32.21
N LEU A 43 15.04 -4.96 -32.81
CA LEU A 43 13.94 -4.53 -33.70
C LEU A 43 13.89 -5.32 -35.01
N ILE A 44 15.01 -5.83 -35.51
CA ILE A 44 15.01 -6.77 -36.64
C ILE A 44 14.26 -8.06 -36.26
N GLU A 45 14.55 -8.65 -35.09
CA GLU A 45 13.84 -9.83 -34.59
C GLU A 45 12.34 -9.59 -34.40
N VAL A 46 11.96 -8.37 -33.92
CA VAL A 46 10.56 -7.98 -33.79
C VAL A 46 9.87 -7.90 -35.17
N GLU A 47 10.52 -7.29 -36.15
CA GLU A 47 9.95 -7.12 -37.49
C GLU A 47 9.84 -8.46 -38.24
N GLU A 48 10.83 -9.34 -38.11
CA GLU A 48 10.79 -10.69 -38.66
C GLU A 48 9.65 -11.52 -38.08
N ARG A 49 9.40 -11.41 -36.78
CA ARG A 49 8.34 -12.15 -36.09
C ARG A 49 6.95 -11.55 -36.28
N TYR A 50 6.87 -10.23 -36.44
CA TYR A 50 5.61 -9.48 -36.53
C TYR A 50 5.63 -8.50 -37.71
N PRO A 51 5.72 -8.99 -38.96
CA PRO A 51 5.82 -8.14 -40.13
C PRO A 51 4.63 -7.18 -40.26
N ASN A 52 4.92 -5.91 -40.56
CA ASN A 52 3.94 -4.82 -40.67
C ASN A 52 3.22 -4.42 -39.38
N GLN A 53 3.63 -4.92 -38.20
CA GLN A 53 3.05 -4.53 -36.92
C GLN A 53 3.86 -3.41 -36.28
N TYR A 54 3.83 -2.22 -36.86
CA TYR A 54 4.61 -1.05 -36.39
C TYR A 54 4.34 -0.67 -34.91
N ASN A 55 3.14 -0.94 -34.41
CA ASN A 55 2.81 -0.69 -33.00
C ASN A 55 3.68 -1.53 -32.04
N LYS A 56 3.99 -2.78 -32.41
CA LYS A 56 4.89 -3.63 -31.61
C LYS A 56 6.34 -3.11 -31.62
N ILE A 57 6.80 -2.63 -32.78
CA ILE A 57 8.12 -1.98 -32.87
C ILE A 57 8.16 -0.76 -31.93
N ARG A 58 7.11 0.08 -31.97
CA ARG A 58 7.01 1.28 -31.13
C ARG A 58 6.97 0.95 -29.64
N SER A 59 6.15 -0.04 -29.25
CA SER A 59 5.97 -0.39 -27.83
C SER A 59 7.23 -1.02 -27.23
N MET A 60 7.95 -1.86 -27.99
CA MET A 60 9.10 -2.64 -27.51
C MET A 60 10.45 -1.95 -27.70
N ALA A 61 10.56 -0.94 -28.58
CA ALA A 61 11.83 -0.24 -28.84
C ALA A 61 12.46 0.30 -27.55
N ILE A 62 13.77 0.09 -27.38
CA ILE A 62 14.58 0.69 -26.31
C ILE A 62 14.77 2.19 -26.56
N LEU A 63 15.11 2.55 -27.83
CA LEU A 63 15.27 3.92 -28.27
C LEU A 63 14.06 4.33 -29.11
N TYR A 64 13.28 5.28 -28.59
CA TYR A 64 12.11 5.77 -29.29
C TYR A 64 11.80 7.23 -28.92
N GLU A 65 11.43 8.04 -29.92
CA GLU A 65 11.07 9.47 -29.76
C GLU A 65 12.08 10.27 -28.90
N GLY A 66 13.37 10.09 -29.19
CA GLY A 66 14.45 10.81 -28.49
C GLY A 66 14.67 10.37 -27.02
N GLN A 67 14.09 9.24 -26.61
CA GLN A 67 14.20 8.71 -25.25
C GLN A 67 14.88 7.33 -25.23
N VAL A 68 15.67 7.09 -24.18
CA VAL A 68 16.14 5.76 -23.77
C VAL A 68 15.15 5.22 -22.75
N ARG A 69 14.43 4.15 -23.07
CA ARG A 69 13.44 3.50 -22.18
C ARG A 69 14.13 2.45 -21.33
N MET A 70 14.39 2.76 -20.06
CA MET A 70 15.20 1.91 -19.18
C MET A 70 14.55 0.55 -18.91
N ALA A 71 13.25 0.51 -18.71
CA ALA A 71 12.51 -0.76 -18.52
C ALA A 71 12.61 -1.64 -19.78
N ASN A 72 12.39 -1.11 -20.98
CA ASN A 72 12.52 -1.84 -22.23
C ASN A 72 13.92 -2.42 -22.41
N MET A 73 14.94 -1.60 -22.12
CA MET A 73 16.34 -2.04 -22.15
C MET A 73 16.60 -3.21 -21.20
N ALA A 74 16.09 -3.12 -19.97
CA ALA A 74 16.24 -4.17 -18.97
C ALA A 74 15.53 -5.48 -19.37
N ILE A 75 14.33 -5.40 -19.96
CA ILE A 75 13.58 -6.57 -20.44
C ILE A 75 14.30 -7.25 -21.59
N VAL A 76 14.82 -6.48 -22.56
CA VAL A 76 15.55 -7.03 -23.70
C VAL A 76 16.87 -7.68 -23.26
N ALA A 77 17.65 -7.00 -22.41
CA ALA A 77 18.95 -7.46 -21.96
C ALA A 77 18.89 -8.56 -20.87
N GLY A 78 17.85 -8.58 -20.06
CA GLY A 78 17.66 -9.56 -19.00
C GLY A 78 17.08 -10.88 -19.52
N PHE A 79 17.31 -11.96 -18.79
CA PHE A 79 16.74 -13.29 -19.09
C PHE A 79 15.46 -13.58 -18.30
N SER A 80 15.15 -12.78 -17.29
CA SER A 80 13.97 -12.95 -16.44
C SER A 80 13.31 -11.59 -16.17
N VAL A 81 11.99 -11.59 -16.24
CA VAL A 81 11.13 -10.44 -15.93
C VAL A 81 10.10 -10.90 -14.92
N ASN A 82 10.06 -10.32 -13.74
CA ASN A 82 9.05 -10.68 -12.76
C ASN A 82 8.24 -9.49 -12.24
N GLY A 83 6.96 -9.79 -12.01
CA GLY A 83 6.11 -8.96 -11.16
C GLY A 83 6.34 -9.28 -9.69
N VAL A 84 5.72 -8.51 -8.79
CA VAL A 84 5.92 -8.56 -7.33
C VAL A 84 4.67 -8.93 -6.53
N ALA A 85 3.60 -9.29 -7.23
CA ALA A 85 2.39 -9.95 -6.74
C ALA A 85 1.75 -10.69 -7.91
N ARG A 86 0.93 -11.70 -7.62
CA ARG A 86 0.32 -12.53 -8.69
C ARG A 86 -0.53 -11.68 -9.63
N LEU A 87 -1.45 -10.86 -9.10
CA LEU A 87 -2.28 -9.97 -9.92
C LEU A 87 -1.43 -9.01 -10.76
N HIS A 88 -0.42 -8.39 -10.16
CA HIS A 88 0.50 -7.50 -10.86
C HIS A 88 1.19 -8.20 -12.05
N THR A 89 1.66 -9.41 -11.84
CA THR A 89 2.31 -10.21 -12.90
C THR A 89 1.34 -10.48 -14.07
N GLU A 90 0.08 -10.78 -13.78
CA GLU A 90 -0.94 -10.98 -14.81
C GLU A 90 -1.27 -9.68 -15.58
N ILE A 91 -1.32 -8.53 -14.89
CA ILE A 91 -1.49 -7.22 -15.53
C ILE A 91 -0.29 -6.92 -16.46
N LEU A 92 0.94 -7.19 -16.01
CA LEU A 92 2.13 -7.03 -16.85
C LEU A 92 2.05 -7.89 -18.11
N LYS A 93 1.70 -9.17 -18.00
CA LYS A 93 1.59 -10.11 -19.12
C LYS A 93 0.47 -9.74 -20.12
N LYS A 94 -0.69 -9.34 -19.60
CA LYS A 94 -1.90 -9.15 -20.43
C LYS A 94 -2.05 -7.73 -20.96
N ARG A 95 -1.34 -6.75 -20.37
CA ARG A 95 -1.53 -5.33 -20.65
C ARG A 95 -0.21 -4.57 -20.83
N GLU A 96 0.46 -4.24 -19.73
CA GLU A 96 1.56 -3.26 -19.72
C GLU A 96 2.77 -3.71 -20.54
N LEU A 97 3.11 -5.00 -20.48
CA LEU A 97 4.23 -5.61 -21.18
C LEU A 97 3.77 -6.73 -22.13
N ARG A 98 2.53 -6.64 -22.58
CA ARG A 98 1.90 -7.68 -23.42
C ARG A 98 2.74 -8.04 -24.64
N ASP A 99 3.23 -7.07 -25.39
CA ASP A 99 4.01 -7.31 -26.60
C ASP A 99 5.31 -8.05 -26.29
N PHE A 100 5.97 -7.72 -25.18
CA PHE A 100 7.14 -8.46 -24.71
C PHE A 100 6.79 -9.88 -24.26
N TYR A 101 5.65 -10.05 -23.56
CA TYR A 101 5.20 -11.36 -23.12
C TYR A 101 4.84 -12.27 -24.31
N GLU A 102 4.15 -11.75 -25.31
CA GLU A 102 3.83 -12.51 -26.54
C GLU A 102 5.11 -12.94 -27.29
N MET A 103 6.16 -12.14 -27.24
CA MET A 103 7.43 -12.44 -27.91
C MET A 103 8.33 -13.39 -27.09
N MET A 104 8.37 -13.22 -25.77
CA MET A 104 9.32 -13.89 -24.87
C MET A 104 8.62 -14.36 -23.58
N PRO A 105 7.58 -15.24 -23.69
CA PRO A 105 6.77 -15.66 -22.54
C PRO A 105 7.60 -16.36 -21.44
N GLU A 106 8.65 -17.06 -21.83
CA GLU A 106 9.54 -17.78 -20.92
C GLU A 106 10.30 -16.89 -19.94
N LYS A 107 10.44 -15.58 -20.23
CA LYS A 107 11.07 -14.63 -19.31
C LYS A 107 10.18 -14.26 -18.12
N PHE A 108 8.85 -14.36 -18.28
CA PHE A 108 7.88 -13.79 -17.34
C PHE A 108 7.52 -14.75 -16.20
N ASN A 109 7.68 -14.28 -14.98
CA ASN A 109 7.32 -15.03 -13.79
C ASN A 109 6.87 -14.10 -12.66
N ASN A 110 6.32 -14.68 -11.58
CA ASN A 110 5.91 -13.94 -10.39
C ASN A 110 6.85 -14.27 -9.21
N LYS A 111 7.20 -13.22 -8.48
CA LYS A 111 7.84 -13.32 -7.16
C LYS A 111 7.12 -12.36 -6.22
N THR A 112 6.10 -12.89 -5.52
CA THR A 112 5.36 -12.08 -4.55
C THR A 112 6.32 -11.55 -3.50
N ASN A 113 6.25 -10.23 -3.23
CA ASN A 113 7.05 -9.58 -2.21
C ASN A 113 6.89 -10.24 -0.84
N GLY A 114 7.86 -10.02 0.00
CA GLY A 114 7.84 -10.40 1.40
C GLY A 114 8.49 -9.33 2.27
N ILE A 115 8.36 -9.51 3.57
CA ILE A 115 8.88 -8.65 4.62
C ILE A 115 9.71 -9.49 5.60
N THR A 116 10.62 -8.84 6.32
CA THR A 116 11.37 -9.54 7.37
C THR A 116 10.63 -9.49 8.70
N GLN A 117 10.24 -10.64 9.22
CA GLN A 117 9.63 -10.80 10.54
C GLN A 117 10.59 -10.40 11.67
N ARG A 118 11.89 -10.46 11.44
CA ARG A 118 12.91 -10.03 12.42
C ARG A 118 12.78 -8.54 12.74
N ARG A 119 12.57 -7.69 11.74
CA ARG A 119 12.33 -6.27 11.98
C ARG A 119 10.87 -5.99 12.40
N PHE A 120 9.90 -6.51 11.65
CA PHE A 120 8.50 -6.06 11.76
C PHE A 120 7.67 -6.81 12.79
N LEU A 121 8.21 -7.88 13.40
CA LEU A 121 7.62 -8.54 14.55
C LEU A 121 8.62 -8.60 15.71
N LEU A 122 9.74 -9.31 15.58
CA LEU A 122 10.67 -9.53 16.68
C LEU A 122 11.19 -8.22 17.30
N HIS A 123 11.65 -7.28 16.48
CA HIS A 123 12.18 -5.99 16.91
C HIS A 123 11.07 -4.95 17.15
N GLY A 124 10.12 -4.82 16.20
CA GLY A 124 9.11 -3.76 16.23
C GLY A 124 8.00 -3.97 17.26
N ASN A 125 7.68 -5.25 17.57
CA ASN A 125 6.61 -5.63 18.47
C ASN A 125 7.06 -6.77 19.43
N PRO A 126 8.01 -6.48 20.34
CA PRO A 126 8.57 -7.53 21.20
C PRO A 126 7.56 -8.19 22.12
N LEU A 127 6.49 -7.48 22.51
CA LEU A 127 5.41 -8.07 23.32
C LEU A 127 4.69 -9.19 22.54
N LEU A 128 4.33 -8.91 21.29
CA LEU A 128 3.68 -9.91 20.44
C LEU A 128 4.65 -11.05 20.09
N ALA A 129 5.93 -10.75 19.82
CA ALA A 129 6.95 -11.74 19.52
C ALA A 129 7.14 -12.74 20.68
N SER A 130 7.20 -12.25 21.92
CA SER A 130 7.31 -13.10 23.12
C SER A 130 6.08 -13.96 23.29
N TRP A 131 4.87 -13.40 23.11
CA TRP A 131 3.60 -14.13 23.20
C TRP A 131 3.50 -15.23 22.12
N VAL A 132 3.89 -14.92 20.88
CA VAL A 132 3.94 -15.90 19.79
C VAL A 132 4.85 -17.08 20.16
N THR A 133 6.07 -16.79 20.65
CA THR A 133 7.02 -17.83 21.07
C THR A 133 6.45 -18.71 22.20
N GLU A 134 5.77 -18.09 23.17
CA GLU A 134 5.10 -18.82 24.26
C GLU A 134 3.99 -19.74 23.72
N LYS A 135 3.09 -19.22 22.88
CA LYS A 135 1.93 -19.98 22.39
C LYS A 135 2.31 -21.14 21.49
N ILE A 136 3.25 -20.95 20.57
CA ILE A 136 3.69 -22.02 19.66
C ILE A 136 4.80 -22.91 20.26
N GLY A 137 5.37 -22.53 21.41
CA GLY A 137 6.36 -23.32 22.14
C GLY A 137 7.76 -23.32 21.54
N THR A 138 8.06 -22.42 20.60
CA THR A 138 9.37 -22.30 19.95
C THR A 138 9.62 -20.91 19.39
N ASP A 139 10.87 -20.48 19.33
CA ASP A 139 11.31 -19.26 18.65
C ASP A 139 11.76 -19.49 17.19
N ALA A 140 11.66 -20.73 16.70
CA ALA A 140 12.05 -21.10 15.34
C ALA A 140 11.32 -20.29 14.25
N TRP A 141 10.14 -19.72 14.55
CA TRP A 141 9.42 -18.82 13.64
C TRP A 141 10.26 -17.60 13.20
N ILE A 142 11.29 -17.23 13.96
CA ILE A 142 12.19 -16.11 13.63
C ILE A 142 12.91 -16.37 12.30
N THR A 143 13.21 -17.63 12.00
CA THR A 143 13.87 -18.08 10.76
C THR A 143 12.95 -18.89 9.85
N ASP A 144 11.79 -19.31 10.35
CA ASP A 144 10.78 -20.08 9.60
C ASP A 144 9.37 -19.54 9.94
N LEU A 145 9.03 -18.40 9.36
CA LEU A 145 7.79 -17.70 9.68
C LEU A 145 6.50 -18.54 9.48
N PRO A 146 6.39 -19.47 8.52
CA PRO A 146 5.24 -20.37 8.43
C PRO A 146 4.83 -21.08 9.71
N LEU A 147 5.73 -21.29 10.66
CA LEU A 147 5.42 -21.86 11.98
C LEU A 147 4.43 -21.02 12.80
N ILE A 148 4.30 -19.71 12.50
CA ILE A 148 3.35 -18.81 13.18
C ILE A 148 1.89 -19.25 12.98
N LYS A 149 1.62 -20.08 11.98
CA LYS A 149 0.30 -20.68 11.73
C LYS A 149 -0.22 -21.49 12.92
N GLY A 150 0.66 -21.96 13.79
CA GLY A 150 0.29 -22.62 15.04
C GLY A 150 -0.61 -21.78 15.95
N LEU A 151 -0.66 -20.46 15.76
CA LEU A 151 -1.58 -19.57 16.48
C LEU A 151 -3.06 -19.79 16.13
N GLU A 152 -3.39 -20.41 15.00
CA GLU A 152 -4.78 -20.72 14.65
C GLU A 152 -5.49 -21.56 15.72
N ALA A 153 -4.74 -22.46 16.39
CA ALA A 153 -5.28 -23.28 17.46
C ALA A 153 -5.82 -22.49 18.66
N TYR A 154 -5.41 -21.23 18.79
CA TYR A 154 -5.80 -20.35 19.88
C TYR A 154 -6.84 -19.29 19.45
N ALA A 155 -7.26 -19.28 18.19
CA ALA A 155 -8.14 -18.23 17.65
C ALA A 155 -9.50 -18.15 18.35
N ASP A 156 -10.00 -19.29 18.87
CA ASP A 156 -11.25 -19.38 19.62
C ASP A 156 -11.05 -19.47 21.16
N ASP A 157 -9.80 -19.39 21.63
CA ASP A 157 -9.49 -19.38 23.06
C ASP A 157 -9.67 -17.96 23.64
N THR A 158 -10.65 -17.80 24.54
CA THR A 158 -10.98 -16.50 25.13
C THR A 158 -9.80 -15.86 25.87
N LYS A 159 -8.97 -16.67 26.55
CA LYS A 159 -7.81 -16.16 27.27
C LYS A 159 -6.73 -15.66 26.30
N ALA A 160 -6.45 -16.43 25.25
CA ALA A 160 -5.52 -16.03 24.21
C ALA A 160 -5.97 -14.75 23.47
N GLN A 161 -7.29 -14.63 23.18
CA GLN A 161 -7.89 -13.42 22.63
C GLN A 161 -7.67 -12.19 23.52
N GLN A 162 -7.90 -12.34 24.83
CA GLN A 162 -7.69 -11.26 25.80
C GLN A 162 -6.21 -10.85 25.90
N GLU A 163 -5.31 -11.82 25.96
CA GLU A 163 -3.85 -11.57 25.98
C GLU A 163 -3.40 -10.84 24.72
N PHE A 164 -3.86 -11.27 23.55
CA PHE A 164 -3.53 -10.64 22.26
C PHE A 164 -4.01 -9.19 22.19
N MET A 165 -5.24 -8.93 22.63
CA MET A 165 -5.81 -7.58 22.64
C MET A 165 -5.17 -6.69 23.70
N GLU A 166 -4.71 -7.24 24.83
CA GLU A 166 -3.93 -6.49 25.83
C GLU A 166 -2.57 -6.06 25.23
N ILE A 167 -1.88 -6.95 24.53
CA ILE A 167 -0.64 -6.60 23.82
C ILE A 167 -0.90 -5.47 22.79
N LYS A 168 -1.99 -5.57 22.06
CA LYS A 168 -2.41 -4.51 21.12
C LYS A 168 -2.62 -3.18 21.86
N TYR A 169 -3.32 -3.21 22.99
CA TYR A 169 -3.56 -2.03 23.79
C TYR A 169 -2.26 -1.38 24.32
N GLN A 170 -1.30 -2.18 24.78
CA GLN A 170 0.01 -1.67 25.20
C GLN A 170 0.77 -0.99 24.05
N ASN A 171 0.70 -1.55 22.85
CA ASN A 171 1.28 -0.90 21.66
C ASN A 171 0.53 0.39 21.27
N LYS A 172 -0.79 0.45 21.47
CA LYS A 172 -1.59 1.67 21.26
C LYS A 172 -1.22 2.77 22.27
N LEU A 173 -0.98 2.42 23.53
CA LEU A 173 -0.45 3.35 24.52
C LEU A 173 0.92 3.92 24.11
N ARG A 174 1.81 3.05 23.60
CA ARG A 174 3.13 3.47 23.09
C ARG A 174 2.99 4.45 21.93
N LEU A 175 2.10 4.18 20.96
CA LEU A 175 1.85 5.08 19.84
C LEU A 175 1.16 6.37 20.27
N ALA A 176 0.19 6.31 21.19
CA ALA A 176 -0.48 7.49 21.74
C ALA A 176 0.54 8.44 22.43
N LYS A 177 1.46 7.87 23.20
CA LYS A 177 2.56 8.63 23.80
C LYS A 177 3.44 9.29 22.73
N TYR A 178 3.82 8.54 21.68
CA TYR A 178 4.60 9.08 20.56
C TYR A 178 3.88 10.26 19.88
N ILE A 179 2.58 10.10 19.59
CA ILE A 179 1.74 11.16 18.99
C ILE A 179 1.67 12.38 19.91
N LYS A 180 1.51 12.18 21.22
CA LYS A 180 1.50 13.29 22.19
C LYS A 180 2.82 14.07 22.19
N GLU A 181 3.94 13.36 22.18
CA GLU A 181 5.28 13.97 22.23
C GLU A 181 5.64 14.72 20.94
N HIS A 182 5.20 14.23 19.77
CA HIS A 182 5.62 14.76 18.47
C HIS A 182 4.57 15.63 17.78
N ASN A 183 3.30 15.32 17.96
CA ASN A 183 2.20 16.03 17.32
C ASN A 183 1.42 16.93 18.32
N HIS A 184 1.66 16.80 19.63
CA HIS A 184 0.94 17.49 20.70
C HIS A 184 -0.57 17.21 20.72
N ILE A 185 -0.99 16.06 20.22
CA ILE A 185 -2.38 15.60 20.15
C ILE A 185 -2.59 14.46 21.15
N ASP A 186 -3.65 14.56 21.94
CA ASP A 186 -4.11 13.46 22.78
C ASP A 186 -5.03 12.54 21.98
N VAL A 187 -4.72 11.24 21.97
CA VAL A 187 -5.56 10.21 21.34
C VAL A 187 -5.98 9.17 22.37
N ASP A 188 -7.21 8.70 22.27
CA ASP A 188 -7.72 7.64 23.13
C ASP A 188 -7.24 6.27 22.63
N PRO A 189 -6.43 5.53 23.39
CA PRO A 189 -5.98 4.19 23.01
C PRO A 189 -7.12 3.14 22.97
N ASN A 190 -8.31 3.44 23.49
CA ASN A 190 -9.47 2.58 23.36
C ASN A 190 -10.18 2.75 22.00
N SER A 191 -9.98 3.89 21.30
CA SER A 191 -10.55 4.11 19.98
C SER A 191 -9.98 3.11 18.96
N ILE A 192 -10.67 2.90 17.84
CA ILE A 192 -10.11 2.15 16.71
C ILE A 192 -8.92 2.93 16.15
N PHE A 193 -7.75 2.33 16.08
CA PHE A 193 -6.60 2.93 15.35
C PHE A 193 -6.66 2.50 13.89
N ASP A 194 -7.20 3.39 13.07
CA ASP A 194 -7.36 3.23 11.64
C ASP A 194 -6.21 3.92 10.93
N VAL A 195 -5.40 3.17 10.18
CA VAL A 195 -4.07 3.63 9.79
C VAL A 195 -3.83 3.54 8.29
N GLN A 196 -3.50 4.69 7.70
CA GLN A 196 -3.02 4.79 6.33
C GLN A 196 -1.64 5.46 6.27
N VAL A 197 -0.58 4.65 6.32
CA VAL A 197 0.81 5.12 6.29
C VAL A 197 1.55 4.58 5.06
N LYS A 198 1.83 5.46 4.12
CA LYS A 198 2.49 5.17 2.84
C LYS A 198 2.87 6.47 2.13
N ARG A 199 3.74 6.41 1.11
CA ARG A 199 3.99 7.59 0.26
C ARG A 199 2.68 8.12 -0.27
N LEU A 200 2.53 9.46 -0.32
CA LEU A 200 1.33 10.06 -0.89
C LEU A 200 1.38 9.98 -2.41
N HIS A 201 0.36 9.40 -2.97
CA HIS A 201 0.10 9.34 -4.41
C HIS A 201 -1.40 9.25 -4.65
N GLU A 202 -1.91 9.86 -5.72
CA GLU A 202 -3.36 9.91 -5.99
C GLU A 202 -3.97 8.51 -6.09
N TYR A 203 -3.28 7.53 -6.73
CA TYR A 203 -3.82 6.17 -6.86
C TYR A 203 -3.94 5.41 -5.52
N LYS A 204 -3.18 5.82 -4.48
CA LYS A 204 -3.28 5.24 -3.12
C LYS A 204 -4.49 5.75 -2.35
N ARG A 205 -5.14 6.75 -2.87
CA ARG A 205 -6.43 7.32 -2.47
C ARG A 205 -6.52 7.79 -1.01
N GLN A 206 -5.45 8.40 -0.48
CA GLN A 206 -5.56 9.12 0.80
C GLN A 206 -6.69 10.15 0.77
N LEU A 207 -6.99 10.70 -0.43
CA LEU A 207 -8.10 11.61 -0.64
C LEU A 207 -9.46 10.92 -0.38
N LEU A 208 -9.65 9.65 -0.79
CA LEU A 208 -10.86 8.88 -0.46
C LEU A 208 -11.06 8.76 1.05
N ASN A 209 -9.99 8.47 1.79
CA ASN A 209 -10.04 8.33 3.24
C ASN A 209 -10.44 9.65 3.92
N ILE A 210 -9.79 10.76 3.57
CA ILE A 210 -10.12 12.05 4.21
C ILE A 210 -11.52 12.56 3.82
N LEU A 211 -11.99 12.32 2.60
CA LEU A 211 -13.37 12.63 2.22
C LEU A 211 -14.38 11.81 3.02
N HIS A 212 -14.05 10.56 3.34
CA HIS A 212 -14.88 9.74 4.23
C HIS A 212 -14.87 10.27 5.69
N VAL A 213 -13.75 10.79 6.17
CA VAL A 213 -13.71 11.47 7.48
C VAL A 213 -14.67 12.68 7.48
N ILE A 214 -14.68 13.48 6.42
CA ILE A 214 -15.64 14.60 6.24
C ILE A 214 -17.09 14.07 6.24
N TYR A 215 -17.34 12.97 5.54
CA TYR A 215 -18.64 12.29 5.57
C TYR A 215 -19.08 11.94 7.00
N LEU A 216 -18.23 11.25 7.75
CA LEU A 216 -18.52 10.88 9.15
C LEU A 216 -18.73 12.11 10.04
N TYR A 217 -17.92 13.14 9.88
CA TYR A 217 -18.09 14.41 10.56
C TYR A 217 -19.50 14.97 10.33
N ASN A 218 -19.95 15.03 9.09
CA ASN A 218 -21.28 15.49 8.73
C ASN A 218 -22.40 14.60 9.32
N GLN A 219 -22.22 13.26 9.30
CA GLN A 219 -23.21 12.32 9.84
C GLN A 219 -23.32 12.47 11.36
N ILE A 220 -22.22 12.57 12.09
CA ILE A 220 -22.22 12.74 13.55
C ILE A 220 -22.86 14.08 13.94
N LYS A 221 -22.60 15.16 13.20
CA LYS A 221 -23.24 16.46 13.45
C LYS A 221 -24.73 16.44 13.18
N ALA A 222 -25.18 15.71 12.17
CA ALA A 222 -26.61 15.55 11.86
C ALA A 222 -27.32 14.63 12.87
N ASN A 223 -26.63 13.63 13.39
CA ASN A 223 -27.14 12.68 14.39
C ASN A 223 -26.10 12.42 15.49
N PRO A 224 -26.03 13.28 16.53
CA PRO A 224 -25.05 13.12 17.61
C PRO A 224 -25.16 11.83 18.41
N GLU A 225 -26.29 11.15 18.36
CA GLU A 225 -26.53 9.90 19.08
C GLU A 225 -26.37 8.64 18.19
N MET A 226 -25.84 8.80 16.96
CA MET A 226 -25.62 7.63 16.10
C MET A 226 -24.66 6.64 16.76
N ASP A 227 -24.93 5.35 16.56
CA ASP A 227 -24.04 4.26 17.02
C ASP A 227 -22.75 4.27 16.19
N PHE A 228 -21.70 4.80 16.78
CA PHE A 228 -20.38 4.90 16.17
C PHE A 228 -19.30 4.73 17.23
N TYR A 229 -18.50 3.68 17.12
CA TYR A 229 -17.39 3.44 18.02
C TYR A 229 -16.25 4.43 17.73
N PRO A 230 -15.67 5.10 18.75
CA PRO A 230 -14.65 6.12 18.54
C PRO A 230 -13.47 5.63 17.69
N THR A 231 -13.06 6.45 16.74
CA THR A 231 -12.02 6.09 15.77
C THR A 231 -10.97 7.20 15.65
N THR A 232 -9.71 6.84 15.76
CA THR A 232 -8.55 7.69 15.47
C THR A 232 -8.00 7.33 14.10
N PHE A 233 -8.14 8.26 13.15
CA PHE A 233 -7.61 8.15 11.79
C PHE A 233 -6.18 8.64 11.77
N ILE A 234 -5.24 7.73 11.53
CA ILE A 234 -3.80 8.00 11.57
C ILE A 234 -3.25 7.96 10.16
N PHE A 235 -2.85 9.13 9.66
CA PHE A 235 -2.15 9.27 8.39
C PHE A 235 -0.65 9.42 8.61
N GLY A 236 0.13 8.96 7.65
CA GLY A 236 1.56 9.23 7.60
C GLY A 236 2.03 9.11 6.15
N ALA A 237 2.63 10.17 5.62
CA ALA A 237 3.02 10.22 4.23
C ALA A 237 4.21 11.15 4.00
N LYS A 238 4.84 11.00 2.82
CA LYS A 238 5.74 11.97 2.21
C LYS A 238 5.32 12.19 0.77
N ALA A 239 5.26 13.44 0.34
CA ALA A 239 5.04 13.82 -1.04
C ALA A 239 6.38 14.13 -1.73
N ALA A 240 6.50 13.81 -3.02
CA ALA A 240 7.60 14.32 -3.84
C ALA A 240 7.51 15.86 -3.92
N ALA A 241 8.66 16.53 -3.94
CA ALA A 241 8.72 18.00 -3.85
C ALA A 241 7.92 18.73 -4.94
N GLY A 242 7.91 18.19 -6.17
CA GLY A 242 7.17 18.73 -7.31
C GLY A 242 5.70 18.26 -7.42
N TYR A 243 5.25 17.34 -6.56
CA TYR A 243 3.91 16.77 -6.67
C TYR A 243 2.88 17.62 -5.94
N LYS A 244 2.38 18.65 -6.62
CA LYS A 244 1.44 19.66 -6.09
C LYS A 244 0.20 19.00 -5.45
N ARG A 245 -0.51 18.12 -6.18
CA ARG A 245 -1.71 17.43 -5.71
C ARG A 245 -1.48 16.63 -4.42
N ALA A 246 -0.34 15.95 -4.31
CA ALA A 246 0.02 15.23 -3.10
C ALA A 246 0.19 16.17 -1.90
N LYS A 247 0.82 17.33 -2.09
CA LYS A 247 0.98 18.34 -1.03
C LYS A 247 -0.36 18.97 -0.64
N GLU A 248 -1.23 19.24 -1.59
CA GLU A 248 -2.59 19.72 -1.35
C GLU A 248 -3.41 18.71 -0.54
N THR A 249 -3.28 17.41 -0.83
CA THR A 249 -3.95 16.36 -0.05
C THR A 249 -3.45 16.32 1.39
N ILE A 250 -2.14 16.46 1.63
CA ILE A 250 -1.59 16.57 3.00
C ILE A 250 -2.16 17.80 3.70
N LYS A 251 -2.23 18.94 3.01
CA LYS A 251 -2.83 20.17 3.56
C LYS A 251 -4.29 19.94 3.92
N LEU A 252 -5.07 19.29 3.07
CA LEU A 252 -6.46 18.97 3.33
C LEU A 252 -6.62 18.10 4.58
N ILE A 253 -5.82 17.03 4.71
CA ILE A 253 -5.85 16.14 5.89
C ILE A 253 -5.64 16.96 7.18
N ASN A 254 -4.64 17.82 7.21
CA ASN A 254 -4.36 18.65 8.39
C ASN A 254 -5.45 19.69 8.63
N SER A 255 -6.01 20.29 7.57
CA SER A 255 -7.09 21.27 7.70
C SER A 255 -8.40 20.65 8.19
N VAL A 256 -8.69 19.43 7.77
CA VAL A 256 -9.83 18.65 8.29
C VAL A 256 -9.59 18.28 9.76
N ALA A 257 -8.36 17.86 10.10
CA ALA A 257 -7.98 17.57 11.49
C ALA A 257 -8.23 18.79 12.39
N ASP A 258 -7.77 19.98 11.99
CA ASP A 258 -7.98 21.22 12.74
C ASP A 258 -9.45 21.48 13.06
N VAL A 259 -10.36 21.23 12.13
CA VAL A 259 -11.80 21.45 12.34
C VAL A 259 -12.40 20.34 13.19
N VAL A 260 -12.17 19.08 12.81
CA VAL A 260 -12.82 17.91 13.45
C VAL A 260 -12.35 17.71 14.88
N ASP A 261 -11.05 17.86 15.11
CA ASP A 261 -10.44 17.61 16.43
C ASP A 261 -10.80 18.67 17.48
N ASN A 262 -11.19 19.86 17.04
CA ASN A 262 -11.58 20.98 17.90
C ASN A 262 -13.09 21.24 17.96
N ASP A 263 -13.90 20.50 17.21
CA ASP A 263 -15.36 20.65 17.26
C ASP A 263 -15.95 19.92 18.48
N PRO A 264 -16.52 20.66 19.47
CA PRO A 264 -17.07 20.05 20.68
C PRO A 264 -18.27 19.12 20.42
N ASP A 265 -18.99 19.30 19.29
CA ASP A 265 -20.12 18.45 18.94
C ASP A 265 -19.70 17.03 18.57
N ILE A 266 -18.46 16.86 18.14
CA ILE A 266 -17.87 15.54 17.81
C ILE A 266 -17.58 14.73 19.07
N ARG A 267 -17.35 15.36 20.23
CA ARG A 267 -17.11 14.73 21.53
C ARG A 267 -15.94 13.71 21.50
N GLY A 268 -14.93 13.94 20.67
CA GLY A 268 -13.77 13.07 20.51
C GLY A 268 -14.05 11.73 19.82
N ARG A 269 -15.22 11.52 19.24
CA ARG A 269 -15.56 10.25 18.54
C ARG A 269 -14.78 10.05 17.23
N ILE A 270 -14.35 11.14 16.62
CA ILE A 270 -13.39 11.14 15.53
C ILE A 270 -12.17 11.94 15.95
N LYS A 271 -10.99 11.40 15.68
CA LYS A 271 -9.71 12.07 15.83
C LYS A 271 -8.90 11.86 14.56
N VAL A 272 -8.24 12.90 14.07
CA VAL A 272 -7.41 12.83 12.87
C VAL A 272 -5.98 13.23 13.21
N VAL A 273 -5.03 12.37 12.90
CA VAL A 273 -3.61 12.59 13.19
C VAL A 273 -2.80 12.41 11.91
N PHE A 274 -1.94 13.35 11.59
CA PHE A 274 -0.95 13.22 10.53
C PHE A 274 0.46 13.10 11.14
N ILE A 275 1.03 11.90 11.13
CA ILE A 275 2.38 11.65 11.64
C ILE A 275 3.39 12.13 10.61
N GLU A 276 4.20 13.12 11.00
CA GLU A 276 5.23 13.70 10.15
C GLU A 276 6.37 12.74 9.87
N ASN A 277 7.03 12.96 8.73
CA ASN A 277 8.27 12.27 8.36
C ASN A 277 8.19 10.75 8.51
N TYR A 278 7.09 10.15 8.00
CA TYR A 278 6.92 8.70 8.02
C TYR A 278 8.16 7.98 7.46
N ARG A 279 8.74 7.09 8.25
CA ARG A 279 9.96 6.32 7.98
C ARG A 279 9.96 4.99 8.74
N VAL A 280 10.93 4.14 8.48
CA VAL A 280 10.98 2.78 9.06
C VAL A 280 10.93 2.80 10.60
N SER A 281 11.64 3.72 11.26
CA SER A 281 11.71 3.77 12.74
C SER A 281 10.38 4.11 13.41
N ASN A 282 9.53 4.98 12.81
CA ASN A 282 8.18 5.21 13.35
C ASN A 282 7.16 4.20 12.79
N ALA A 283 7.41 3.62 11.62
CA ALA A 283 6.59 2.55 11.08
C ALA A 283 6.49 1.34 12.03
N GLU A 284 7.58 0.95 12.67
CA GLU A 284 7.62 -0.17 13.63
C GLU A 284 6.63 0.03 14.79
N ILE A 285 6.53 1.24 15.33
CA ILE A 285 5.57 1.58 16.40
C ILE A 285 4.14 1.60 15.85
N ILE A 286 3.95 2.15 14.65
CA ILE A 286 2.65 2.30 14.03
C ILE A 286 2.04 0.94 13.69
N PHE A 287 2.79 0.04 13.04
CA PHE A 287 2.26 -1.28 12.66
C PHE A 287 1.83 -2.10 13.89
N ALA A 288 2.61 -2.08 14.96
CA ALA A 288 2.30 -2.79 16.20
C ALA A 288 0.99 -2.32 16.85
N ALA A 289 0.67 -1.03 16.73
CA ALA A 289 -0.48 -0.38 17.37
C ALA A 289 -1.75 -0.37 16.51
N SER A 290 -1.68 -0.71 15.25
CA SER A 290 -2.81 -0.56 14.30
C SER A 290 -3.88 -1.63 14.49
N ASP A 291 -5.15 -1.21 14.47
CA ASP A 291 -6.30 -2.10 14.40
C ASP A 291 -6.72 -2.36 12.96
N VAL A 292 -6.75 -1.32 12.13
CA VAL A 292 -7.18 -1.36 10.73
C VAL A 292 -6.04 -0.93 9.82
N SER A 293 -5.83 -1.70 8.77
CA SER A 293 -4.83 -1.48 7.72
C SER A 293 -5.53 -0.96 6.46
N GLU A 294 -5.38 0.33 6.15
CA GLU A 294 -5.95 0.97 4.97
C GLU A 294 -5.13 0.68 3.70
N GLN A 295 -5.66 -0.20 2.86
CA GLN A 295 -5.06 -0.66 1.61
C GLN A 295 -6.00 -0.41 0.43
N ILE A 296 -6.35 0.87 0.24
CA ILE A 296 -7.48 1.36 -0.56
C ILE A 296 -7.09 1.92 -1.92
N SER A 297 -5.99 1.47 -2.52
CA SER A 297 -5.60 1.85 -3.87
C SER A 297 -6.72 1.60 -4.89
N THR A 298 -6.77 2.39 -5.96
CA THR A 298 -7.60 2.05 -7.10
C THR A 298 -7.16 0.69 -7.63
N ALA A 299 -8.08 -0.25 -7.77
CA ALA A 299 -7.77 -1.60 -8.23
C ALA A 299 -6.99 -1.56 -9.55
N SER A 300 -6.03 -2.46 -9.72
CA SER A 300 -5.06 -2.50 -10.83
C SER A 300 -3.92 -1.47 -10.77
N LYS A 301 -3.75 -0.68 -9.70
CA LYS A 301 -2.71 0.37 -9.66
C LYS A 301 -1.57 0.07 -8.70
N GLU A 302 -1.79 -0.61 -7.59
CA GLU A 302 -0.72 -1.02 -6.69
C GLU A 302 -0.10 -2.33 -7.15
N ALA A 303 1.19 -2.34 -7.42
CA ALA A 303 1.88 -3.55 -7.89
C ALA A 303 1.85 -4.67 -6.85
N SER A 304 2.10 -4.36 -5.59
CA SER A 304 2.07 -5.31 -4.48
C SER A 304 1.66 -4.64 -3.18
N GLY A 305 2.40 -3.62 -2.77
CA GLY A 305 2.47 -3.18 -1.39
C GLY A 305 3.31 -4.12 -0.54
N THR A 306 3.85 -3.60 0.54
CA THR A 306 4.51 -4.37 1.61
C THR A 306 4.05 -3.91 3.00
N GLY A 307 3.48 -2.71 3.09
CA GLY A 307 2.83 -2.24 4.31
C GLY A 307 1.68 -3.14 4.74
N ASN A 308 0.86 -3.59 3.78
CA ASN A 308 -0.22 -4.55 4.01
C ASN A 308 0.26 -5.82 4.73
N MET A 309 1.38 -6.41 4.33
CA MET A 309 1.98 -7.59 4.97
C MET A 309 2.47 -7.30 6.39
N LYS A 310 3.04 -6.12 6.63
CA LYS A 310 3.53 -5.67 7.95
C LYS A 310 2.38 -5.46 8.94
N PHE A 311 1.29 -4.87 8.47
CA PHE A 311 0.05 -4.74 9.23
C PHE A 311 -0.55 -6.12 9.57
N MET A 312 -0.67 -7.00 8.58
CA MET A 312 -1.17 -8.36 8.74
C MET A 312 -0.38 -9.13 9.81
N LEU A 313 0.95 -9.11 9.73
CA LEU A 313 1.85 -9.77 10.70
C LEU A 313 1.65 -9.25 12.14
N ASN A 314 1.24 -7.99 12.30
CA ASN A 314 0.97 -7.36 13.58
C ASN A 314 -0.52 -7.41 13.99
N GLY A 315 -1.34 -8.19 13.30
CA GLY A 315 -2.75 -8.39 13.64
C GLY A 315 -3.67 -7.21 13.35
N ALA A 316 -3.29 -6.32 12.42
CA ALA A 316 -4.21 -5.34 11.88
C ALA A 316 -5.06 -5.98 10.77
N VAL A 317 -6.36 -5.71 10.80
CA VAL A 317 -7.30 -6.25 9.82
C VAL A 317 -7.29 -5.37 8.57
N THR A 318 -7.20 -5.98 7.39
CA THR A 318 -7.16 -5.25 6.13
C THR A 318 -8.53 -4.70 5.77
N LEU A 319 -8.61 -3.39 5.53
CA LEU A 319 -9.67 -2.72 4.80
C LEU A 319 -9.09 -2.28 3.46
N GLY A 320 -9.56 -2.84 2.36
CA GLY A 320 -8.90 -2.59 1.08
C GLY A 320 -9.69 -3.01 -0.15
N THR A 321 -9.06 -2.76 -1.28
CA THR A 321 -9.49 -3.22 -2.60
C THR A 321 -8.77 -4.51 -2.98
N MET A 322 -9.32 -5.27 -3.91
CA MET A 322 -8.68 -6.46 -4.49
C MET A 322 -7.60 -6.03 -5.49
N ASP A 323 -6.49 -5.52 -4.94
CA ASP A 323 -5.36 -4.97 -5.68
C ASP A 323 -4.03 -5.42 -5.08
N GLY A 324 -3.00 -5.54 -5.90
CA GLY A 324 -1.66 -5.93 -5.47
C GLY A 324 -1.64 -7.22 -4.66
N ALA A 325 -0.90 -7.21 -3.55
CA ALA A 325 -0.81 -8.35 -2.65
C ALA A 325 -2.03 -8.51 -1.72
N ASN A 326 -2.99 -7.55 -1.71
CA ASN A 326 -4.21 -7.72 -0.92
C ASN A 326 -4.99 -8.96 -1.35
N VAL A 327 -5.00 -9.29 -2.65
CA VAL A 327 -5.62 -10.51 -3.18
C VAL A 327 -5.08 -11.74 -2.46
N GLU A 328 -3.76 -11.85 -2.38
CA GLU A 328 -3.10 -12.99 -1.73
C GLU A 328 -3.27 -12.95 -0.20
N ILE A 329 -3.36 -11.76 0.41
CA ILE A 329 -3.67 -11.63 1.85
C ILE A 329 -5.06 -12.18 2.14
N VAL A 330 -6.07 -11.79 1.36
CA VAL A 330 -7.45 -12.29 1.53
C VAL A 330 -7.53 -13.79 1.32
N GLU A 331 -6.80 -14.35 0.37
CA GLU A 331 -6.72 -15.80 0.16
C GLU A 331 -6.14 -16.54 1.37
N GLU A 332 -5.12 -15.97 2.03
CA GLU A 332 -4.49 -16.61 3.19
C GLU A 332 -5.35 -16.50 4.47
N VAL A 333 -6.07 -15.39 4.67
CA VAL A 333 -6.85 -15.19 5.91
C VAL A 333 -8.33 -15.57 5.80
N GLY A 334 -8.86 -15.71 4.58
CA GLY A 334 -10.30 -15.82 4.32
C GLY A 334 -11.01 -14.47 4.24
N GLU A 335 -12.05 -14.39 3.41
CA GLU A 335 -12.81 -13.15 3.17
C GLU A 335 -13.49 -12.61 4.44
N GLU A 336 -13.85 -13.50 5.36
CA GLU A 336 -14.47 -13.14 6.64
C GLU A 336 -13.53 -12.42 7.61
N ASN A 337 -12.20 -12.45 7.35
CA ASN A 337 -11.17 -11.83 8.18
C ASN A 337 -10.53 -10.60 7.52
N ALA A 338 -11.20 -10.03 6.52
CA ALA A 338 -10.84 -8.79 5.85
C ALA A 338 -12.11 -8.01 5.45
N PHE A 339 -11.96 -6.73 5.13
CA PHE A 339 -13.05 -5.88 4.66
C PHE A 339 -12.73 -5.39 3.25
N ILE A 340 -13.40 -5.96 2.26
CA ILE A 340 -13.16 -5.64 0.86
C ILE A 340 -14.28 -4.77 0.30
N PHE A 341 -13.91 -3.82 -0.57
CA PHE A 341 -14.80 -2.90 -1.25
C PHE A 341 -14.28 -2.50 -2.63
N GLY A 342 -15.11 -1.79 -3.36
CA GLY A 342 -14.76 -1.11 -4.61
C GLY A 342 -14.75 -2.02 -5.83
N MET A 343 -14.45 -1.42 -6.97
CA MET A 343 -14.39 -2.09 -8.26
C MET A 343 -13.26 -3.13 -8.30
N SER A 344 -13.47 -4.16 -9.11
CA SER A 344 -12.42 -5.09 -9.53
C SER A 344 -11.41 -4.41 -10.46
N SER A 345 -10.24 -5.04 -10.64
CA SER A 345 -9.23 -4.58 -11.60
C SER A 345 -9.76 -4.56 -13.02
N GLU A 346 -10.60 -5.53 -13.39
CA GLU A 346 -11.23 -5.66 -14.71
C GLU A 346 -12.20 -4.50 -14.98
N GLU A 347 -13.03 -4.13 -14.00
CA GLU A 347 -13.95 -2.99 -14.11
C GLU A 347 -13.21 -1.66 -14.27
N VAL A 348 -12.17 -1.42 -13.45
CA VAL A 348 -11.34 -0.22 -13.59
C VAL A 348 -10.73 -0.16 -14.99
N MET A 349 -10.11 -1.25 -15.43
CA MET A 349 -9.49 -1.33 -16.74
C MET A 349 -10.49 -1.14 -17.88
N ALA A 350 -11.72 -1.62 -17.74
CA ALA A 350 -12.78 -1.41 -18.71
C ALA A 350 -13.18 0.06 -18.81
N TYR A 351 -13.36 0.76 -17.70
CA TYR A 351 -13.62 2.21 -17.70
C TYR A 351 -12.45 3.02 -18.27
N GLU A 352 -11.22 2.60 -18.03
CA GLU A 352 -10.04 3.26 -18.60
C GLU A 352 -9.96 3.11 -20.12
N ALA A 353 -10.32 1.95 -20.64
CA ALA A 353 -10.27 1.65 -22.07
C ALA A 353 -11.46 2.21 -22.84
N ASN A 354 -12.67 2.12 -22.29
CA ASN A 354 -13.92 2.39 -23.00
C ASN A 354 -14.57 3.71 -22.59
N GLY A 355 -14.15 4.36 -21.50
CA GLY A 355 -14.83 5.52 -20.93
C GLY A 355 -16.16 5.14 -20.26
N GLY A 356 -17.11 6.06 -20.26
CA GLY A 356 -18.46 5.85 -19.70
C GLY A 356 -18.56 6.08 -18.18
N TYR A 357 -17.54 6.64 -17.56
CA TYR A 357 -17.57 7.09 -16.17
C TYR A 357 -17.83 8.61 -16.10
N HIS A 358 -18.88 8.99 -15.39
CA HIS A 358 -19.37 10.36 -15.26
C HIS A 358 -19.46 10.79 -13.78
N PRO A 359 -18.37 11.26 -13.15
CA PRO A 359 -18.36 11.62 -11.75
C PRO A 359 -19.32 12.78 -11.41
N GLU A 360 -19.60 13.67 -12.38
CA GLU A 360 -20.57 14.74 -12.22
C GLU A 360 -22.01 14.25 -12.00
N GLU A 361 -22.37 13.07 -12.49
CA GLU A 361 -23.68 12.46 -12.21
C GLU A 361 -23.77 12.00 -10.76
N ILE A 362 -22.69 11.41 -10.23
CA ILE A 362 -22.60 11.02 -8.81
C ILE A 362 -22.70 12.26 -7.93
N TYR A 363 -21.94 13.31 -8.25
CA TYR A 363 -22.00 14.58 -7.52
C TYR A 363 -23.41 15.18 -7.49
N ARG A 364 -24.16 15.16 -8.61
CA ARG A 364 -25.51 15.72 -8.68
C ARG A 364 -26.54 14.87 -7.93
N ASN A 365 -26.41 13.56 -7.95
CA ASN A 365 -27.44 12.64 -7.48
C ASN A 365 -27.21 12.14 -6.05
N ASP A 366 -26.01 12.29 -5.49
CA ASP A 366 -25.65 11.86 -4.14
C ASP A 366 -25.49 13.08 -3.23
N PRO A 367 -26.46 13.36 -2.32
CA PRO A 367 -26.44 14.56 -1.50
C PRO A 367 -25.28 14.62 -0.51
N ASP A 368 -24.76 13.48 -0.05
CA ASP A 368 -23.62 13.47 0.85
C ASP A 368 -22.33 13.80 0.09
N ILE A 369 -22.13 13.19 -1.07
CA ILE A 369 -20.96 13.47 -1.93
C ILE A 369 -21.00 14.93 -2.40
N HIS A 370 -22.18 15.44 -2.77
CA HIS A 370 -22.38 16.85 -3.12
C HIS A 370 -21.89 17.75 -1.97
N ARG A 371 -22.41 17.52 -0.77
CA ARG A 371 -22.02 18.30 0.42
C ARG A 371 -20.53 18.22 0.71
N ILE A 372 -19.94 17.02 0.67
CA ILE A 372 -18.50 16.81 0.94
C ILE A 372 -17.64 17.62 -0.03
N LEU A 373 -17.96 17.56 -1.33
CA LEU A 373 -17.20 18.28 -2.34
C LEU A 373 -17.38 19.79 -2.21
N ASP A 374 -18.60 20.29 -1.95
CA ASP A 374 -18.85 21.71 -1.75
C ASP A 374 -18.09 22.26 -0.54
N GLN A 375 -17.96 21.48 0.54
CA GLN A 375 -17.17 21.86 1.72
C GLN A 375 -15.67 22.04 1.43
N LEU A 376 -15.15 21.55 0.32
CA LEU A 376 -13.78 21.86 -0.11
C LEU A 376 -13.62 23.32 -0.59
N VAL A 377 -14.73 23.97 -0.99
CA VAL A 377 -14.70 25.30 -1.64
C VAL A 377 -15.66 26.32 -1.01
N ASP A 378 -16.32 25.97 0.10
CA ASP A 378 -17.19 26.90 0.83
C ASP A 378 -16.48 27.64 1.98
N GLY A 379 -15.28 27.18 2.35
CA GLY A 379 -14.48 27.74 3.44
C GLY A 379 -14.52 26.93 4.74
N THR A 380 -15.30 25.85 4.81
CA THR A 380 -15.47 25.03 6.02
C THR A 380 -14.14 24.49 6.57
N PHE A 381 -13.29 23.93 5.72
CA PHE A 381 -12.02 23.33 6.10
C PHE A 381 -10.80 24.20 5.78
N SER A 382 -11.00 25.48 5.49
CA SER A 382 -9.92 26.38 5.03
C SER A 382 -9.93 27.74 5.70
N HIS A 383 -10.58 27.85 6.88
CA HIS A 383 -10.74 29.12 7.62
C HIS A 383 -11.32 30.26 6.74
N GLY A 384 -12.25 29.92 5.84
CA GLY A 384 -12.91 30.86 4.95
C GLY A 384 -12.24 31.08 3.59
N ASP A 385 -11.07 30.51 3.33
CA ASP A 385 -10.41 30.57 2.02
C ASP A 385 -11.06 29.57 1.04
N ARG A 386 -11.89 30.07 0.15
CA ARG A 386 -12.62 29.27 -0.84
C ARG A 386 -11.77 28.74 -1.99
N GLU A 387 -10.54 29.23 -2.13
CA GLU A 387 -9.65 28.82 -3.22
C GLU A 387 -8.62 27.77 -2.79
N MET A 388 -8.40 27.58 -1.49
CA MET A 388 -7.36 26.68 -0.97
C MET A 388 -7.42 25.25 -1.52
N PHE A 389 -8.61 24.67 -1.66
CA PHE A 389 -8.81 23.32 -2.17
C PHE A 389 -9.58 23.27 -3.51
N ARG A 390 -9.63 24.39 -4.22
CA ARG A 390 -10.31 24.50 -5.53
C ARG A 390 -9.78 23.51 -6.54
N GLU A 391 -8.48 23.29 -6.58
CA GLU A 391 -7.84 22.35 -7.48
C GLU A 391 -8.25 20.89 -7.17
N ILE A 392 -8.42 20.53 -5.88
CA ILE A 392 -8.92 19.21 -5.49
C ILE A 392 -10.38 19.07 -5.96
N TYR A 393 -11.23 20.06 -5.69
CA TYR A 393 -12.62 20.08 -6.16
C TYR A 393 -12.71 19.91 -7.69
N ASN A 394 -11.95 20.72 -8.42
CA ASN A 394 -11.94 20.70 -9.89
C ASN A 394 -11.48 19.33 -10.43
N SER A 395 -10.60 18.63 -9.75
CA SER A 395 -10.13 17.30 -10.19
C SER A 395 -11.23 16.25 -10.27
N PHE A 396 -12.34 16.45 -9.57
CA PHE A 396 -13.50 15.57 -9.63
C PHE A 396 -14.44 15.90 -10.78
N LEU A 397 -14.60 17.19 -11.13
CA LEU A 397 -15.68 17.66 -11.99
C LEU A 397 -15.21 18.31 -13.30
N ALA A 398 -14.12 19.07 -13.23
CA ALA A 398 -13.62 19.86 -14.35
C ALA A 398 -12.08 20.02 -14.30
N PRO A 399 -11.32 18.93 -14.47
CA PRO A 399 -9.87 18.99 -14.38
C PRO A 399 -9.29 19.80 -15.54
N SER A 400 -8.19 20.50 -15.28
CA SER A 400 -7.45 21.25 -16.30
C SER A 400 -6.78 20.34 -17.33
N TYR A 401 -6.52 19.08 -16.96
CA TYR A 401 -5.99 18.05 -17.83
C TYR A 401 -6.36 16.65 -17.29
N GLY A 402 -6.31 15.65 -18.14
CA GLY A 402 -6.65 14.27 -17.77
C GLY A 402 -8.16 14.04 -17.73
N ARG A 403 -8.58 13.03 -16.98
CA ARG A 403 -9.99 12.68 -16.76
C ARG A 403 -10.44 13.18 -15.39
N ALA A 404 -11.72 13.57 -15.31
CA ALA A 404 -12.36 13.86 -14.04
C ALA A 404 -12.34 12.60 -13.17
N ASP A 405 -12.05 12.77 -11.87
CA ASP A 405 -11.91 11.68 -10.89
C ASP A 405 -11.10 10.49 -11.43
N GLN A 406 -9.88 10.77 -11.87
CA GLN A 406 -9.00 9.82 -12.58
C GLN A 406 -8.84 8.47 -11.86
N TYR A 407 -8.95 8.47 -10.53
CA TYR A 407 -8.76 7.27 -9.70
C TYR A 407 -10.06 6.74 -9.08
N PHE A 408 -11.21 7.11 -9.65
CA PHE A 408 -12.52 6.57 -9.32
C PHE A 408 -12.90 6.67 -7.83
N ILE A 409 -12.54 7.77 -7.19
CA ILE A 409 -12.81 8.03 -5.78
C ILE A 409 -14.32 8.07 -5.52
N LEU A 410 -15.07 8.84 -6.33
CA LEU A 410 -16.52 8.96 -6.15
C LEU A 410 -17.25 7.65 -6.49
N LYS A 411 -16.73 6.89 -7.45
CA LYS A 411 -17.32 5.60 -7.83
C LYS A 411 -17.27 4.58 -6.70
N ASP A 412 -16.15 4.53 -5.99
CA ASP A 412 -15.94 3.58 -4.90
C ASP A 412 -16.37 4.12 -3.52
N PHE A 413 -16.78 5.40 -3.44
CA PHE A 413 -17.03 6.08 -2.17
C PHE A 413 -18.07 5.37 -1.29
N ARG A 414 -19.22 4.98 -1.86
CA ARG A 414 -20.29 4.34 -1.10
C ARG A 414 -19.91 2.95 -0.61
N SER A 415 -19.31 2.13 -1.46
CA SER A 415 -18.83 0.80 -1.04
C SER A 415 -17.72 0.89 0.02
N TYR A 416 -16.88 1.94 -0.03
CA TYR A 416 -15.91 2.22 1.02
C TYR A 416 -16.60 2.61 2.34
N ALA A 417 -17.57 3.51 2.30
CA ALA A 417 -18.33 3.93 3.48
C ALA A 417 -19.04 2.74 4.16
N GLU A 418 -19.66 1.87 3.37
CA GLU A 418 -20.30 0.63 3.85
C GLU A 418 -19.28 -0.34 4.48
N ALA A 419 -18.09 -0.48 3.87
CA ALA A 419 -17.03 -1.31 4.43
C ALA A 419 -16.53 -0.75 5.77
N ARG A 420 -16.41 0.57 5.88
CA ARG A 420 -16.05 1.26 7.13
C ARG A 420 -17.11 1.06 8.24
N GLU A 421 -18.37 1.09 7.89
CA GLU A 421 -19.44 0.78 8.82
C GLU A 421 -19.33 -0.67 9.33
N ARG A 422 -19.06 -1.64 8.44
CA ARG A 422 -18.82 -3.03 8.81
C ARG A 422 -17.61 -3.18 9.76
N VAL A 423 -16.52 -2.44 9.52
CA VAL A 423 -15.35 -2.38 10.41
C VAL A 423 -15.75 -1.89 11.79
N ASN A 424 -16.46 -0.75 11.87
CA ASN A 424 -16.89 -0.14 13.12
C ASN A 424 -17.78 -1.07 13.95
N LYS A 425 -18.75 -1.73 13.31
CA LYS A 425 -19.61 -2.73 13.94
C LYS A 425 -18.85 -3.99 14.40
N ALA A 426 -17.93 -4.50 13.56
CA ALA A 426 -17.15 -5.68 13.91
C ALA A 426 -16.22 -5.44 15.10
N TYR A 427 -15.66 -4.23 15.23
CA TYR A 427 -14.79 -3.87 16.37
C TYR A 427 -15.53 -3.84 17.71
N GLN A 428 -16.83 -3.61 17.71
CA GLN A 428 -17.67 -3.63 18.93
C GLN A 428 -17.80 -5.04 19.49
N ASP A 429 -17.78 -6.07 18.65
CA ASP A 429 -17.66 -7.48 19.05
C ASP A 429 -16.18 -7.83 19.29
N LYS A 430 -15.74 -7.65 20.53
CA LYS A 430 -14.33 -7.79 20.91
C LYS A 430 -13.78 -9.20 20.70
N ALA A 431 -14.57 -10.23 20.88
CA ALA A 431 -14.16 -11.62 20.67
C ALA A 431 -13.95 -11.90 19.17
N ARG A 432 -14.91 -11.48 18.35
CA ARG A 432 -14.82 -11.59 16.90
C ARG A 432 -13.60 -10.81 16.36
N TRP A 433 -13.41 -9.57 16.81
CA TRP A 433 -12.29 -8.74 16.37
C TRP A 433 -10.93 -9.36 16.75
N ALA A 434 -10.81 -9.84 18.00
CA ALA A 434 -9.60 -10.52 18.45
C ALA A 434 -9.29 -11.76 17.60
N LYS A 435 -10.30 -12.58 17.30
CA LYS A 435 -10.16 -13.74 16.40
C LYS A 435 -9.65 -13.33 15.02
N MET A 436 -10.27 -12.33 14.39
CA MET A 436 -9.83 -11.81 13.08
C MET A 436 -8.38 -11.34 13.13
N ALA A 437 -8.00 -10.58 14.16
CA ALA A 437 -6.64 -10.06 14.33
C ALA A 437 -5.62 -11.20 14.50
N MET A 438 -5.92 -12.20 15.33
CA MET A 438 -5.06 -13.36 15.53
C MET A 438 -4.91 -14.18 14.26
N LEU A 439 -5.99 -14.41 13.49
CA LEU A 439 -5.95 -15.14 12.22
C LEU A 439 -5.13 -14.39 11.16
N ASN A 440 -5.18 -13.05 11.13
CA ASN A 440 -4.30 -12.26 10.26
C ASN A 440 -2.82 -12.54 10.61
N THR A 441 -2.45 -12.48 11.89
CA THR A 441 -1.07 -12.78 12.31
C THR A 441 -0.69 -14.23 11.97
N ALA A 442 -1.54 -15.20 12.29
CA ALA A 442 -1.28 -16.62 12.08
C ALA A 442 -1.03 -16.97 10.60
N ASN A 443 -1.75 -16.34 9.69
CA ASN A 443 -1.69 -16.62 8.26
C ASN A 443 -0.72 -15.72 7.49
N SER A 444 0.15 -14.98 8.18
CA SER A 444 1.14 -14.09 7.54
C SER A 444 2.40 -14.82 7.05
N GLY A 445 2.55 -16.12 7.31
CA GLY A 445 3.75 -16.91 7.02
C GLY A 445 4.23 -16.85 5.58
N LYS A 446 3.31 -16.85 4.60
CA LYS A 446 3.62 -16.71 3.16
C LYS A 446 4.41 -15.43 2.85
N PHE A 447 4.19 -14.36 3.59
CA PHE A 447 4.73 -13.03 3.28
C PHE A 447 6.11 -12.77 3.91
N THR A 448 6.88 -13.82 4.22
CA THR A 448 8.27 -13.67 4.62
C THR A 448 9.18 -13.35 3.43
N SER A 449 10.12 -12.42 3.62
CA SER A 449 11.17 -12.15 2.63
C SER A 449 12.08 -13.37 2.39
N ASP A 450 12.17 -14.27 3.35
CA ASP A 450 12.98 -15.49 3.23
C ASP A 450 12.44 -16.37 2.09
N ARG A 451 11.11 -16.62 2.05
CA ARG A 451 10.46 -17.30 0.91
C ARG A 451 10.72 -16.58 -0.41
N THR A 452 10.55 -15.25 -0.43
CA THR A 452 10.75 -14.48 -1.66
C THR A 452 12.18 -14.66 -2.19
N ILE A 453 13.18 -14.55 -1.33
CA ILE A 453 14.59 -14.72 -1.73
C ILE A 453 14.88 -16.15 -2.14
N GLU A 454 14.32 -17.16 -1.46
CA GLU A 454 14.47 -18.58 -1.86
C GLU A 454 13.90 -18.84 -3.26
N GLU A 455 12.75 -18.22 -3.59
CA GLU A 455 12.18 -18.31 -4.94
C GLU A 455 13.09 -17.63 -5.99
N TYR A 456 13.68 -16.46 -5.69
CA TYR A 456 14.68 -15.84 -6.57
C TYR A 456 15.91 -16.73 -6.76
N VAL A 457 16.41 -17.30 -5.66
CA VAL A 457 17.59 -18.20 -5.67
C VAL A 457 17.33 -19.42 -6.53
N ARG A 458 16.19 -20.07 -6.35
CA ARG A 458 15.82 -21.29 -7.06
C ARG A 458 15.51 -21.04 -8.54
N ASP A 459 14.63 -20.05 -8.82
CA ASP A 459 13.99 -19.94 -10.13
C ASP A 459 14.73 -18.98 -11.07
N ILE A 460 15.48 -18.02 -10.54
CA ILE A 460 16.14 -16.96 -11.33
C ILE A 460 17.65 -17.04 -11.21
N TRP A 461 18.18 -17.04 -9.98
CA TRP A 461 19.64 -16.95 -9.80
C TRP A 461 20.35 -18.32 -9.86
N HIS A 462 19.61 -19.40 -9.62
CA HIS A 462 20.15 -20.77 -9.58
C HIS A 462 21.41 -20.87 -8.71
N LEU A 463 21.33 -20.28 -7.50
CA LEU A 463 22.39 -20.28 -6.51
C LEU A 463 22.24 -21.47 -5.56
N LYS A 464 23.35 -21.95 -5.04
CA LYS A 464 23.36 -22.89 -3.93
C LYS A 464 23.46 -22.10 -2.63
N LYS A 465 22.70 -22.55 -1.61
CA LYS A 465 22.83 -22.02 -0.26
C LYS A 465 24.21 -22.38 0.28
N ILE A 466 24.84 -21.42 0.92
CA ILE A 466 26.12 -21.63 1.62
C ILE A 466 25.82 -21.63 3.11
N ASP A 467 26.21 -22.69 3.79
CA ASP A 467 26.14 -22.73 5.26
C ASP A 467 27.27 -21.85 5.80
N VAL A 468 26.90 -20.85 6.57
CA VAL A 468 27.85 -19.93 7.23
C VAL A 468 27.84 -20.27 8.72
N GLU A 469 28.93 -20.83 9.23
CA GLU A 469 29.14 -20.92 10.67
C GLU A 469 29.48 -19.53 11.22
N LEU A 470 28.53 -18.94 11.94
CA LEU A 470 28.79 -17.71 12.68
C LEU A 470 29.53 -18.11 13.96
N SER A 471 30.78 -17.70 14.11
CA SER A 471 31.50 -17.91 15.36
C SER A 471 30.85 -17.07 16.47
N VAL A 472 30.36 -17.73 17.51
CA VAL A 472 29.58 -17.16 18.61
C VAL A 472 30.37 -16.12 19.43
N SER A 473 31.69 -16.09 19.30
CA SER A 473 32.55 -15.19 20.08
C SER A 473 32.44 -13.70 19.74
N TYR A 474 31.92 -13.35 18.56
CA TYR A 474 31.85 -11.94 18.13
C TYR A 474 30.55 -11.21 18.55
N THR A 475 29.48 -11.94 18.76
CA THR A 475 28.18 -11.37 19.08
C THR A 475 28.08 -10.85 20.52
N HIS A 476 28.84 -11.40 21.43
CA HIS A 476 28.81 -10.96 22.84
C HIS A 476 29.60 -9.69 23.13
N LEU A 477 30.53 -9.27 22.27
CA LEU A 477 31.38 -8.10 22.49
C LEU A 477 30.81 -6.80 21.86
N THR A 478 29.90 -6.91 20.89
CA THR A 478 29.39 -5.73 20.16
C THR A 478 28.01 -5.26 20.59
N LEU A 479 27.18 -6.14 21.13
CA LEU A 479 25.82 -5.81 21.55
C LEU A 479 25.72 -4.75 22.67
N PRO A 480 26.56 -4.75 23.72
CA PRO A 480 26.50 -3.71 24.75
C PRO A 480 26.96 -2.32 24.30
N THR A 481 27.77 -2.26 23.22
CA THR A 481 28.33 -0.99 22.73
C THR A 481 27.38 -0.29 21.75
N ILE A 482 26.59 -1.05 21.00
CA ILE A 482 25.62 -0.52 20.04
C ILE A 482 24.37 0.05 20.73
N LEU A 483 24.06 -0.43 21.94
CA LEU A 483 22.92 0.06 22.72
C LEU A 483 23.23 1.30 23.56
N ARG A 484 24.45 1.87 23.46
CA ARG A 484 24.88 3.05 24.21
C ARG A 484 25.22 4.29 23.36
N VAL A 485 24.91 4.29 22.07
CA VAL A 485 25.08 5.46 21.19
C VAL A 485 23.74 6.00 20.72
#